data_f16b116a77e419088203b4c1ad1360cd
#
_entry.id   f16b116a77e419088203b4c1ad1360cd
#
_cell.length_a   1.000
_cell.length_b   1.000
_cell.length_c   1.000
_cell.angle_alpha   90.00
_cell.angle_beta   90.00
_cell.angle_gamma   90.00
#
_symmetry.space_group_name_H-M   'P 1'
#
loop_
_entity.id
_entity.type
_entity.pdbx_description
1 polymer ?
#
loop_
_entity_poly.entity_id
_entity_poly.type
_entity_poly.pdbx_seq_one_letter_code
_entity_poly.pdbx_strand_id
1 'polypeptide(L)'
;MTHVNATDDLTRPRDAAEAQPLATISETRKHNSVREGAVLGLVVATCIWVWLAAIDAVAGEPFLTFTVLGGIAGFTVMHYLLNVAYGIGLMSIIHTARRTPSAIFGVGFGFLMLEFAFALVTAAFSSGRLGELAWVRLFGGSVVGAVIAIFMVTRRHPLLALLHQAEEET
;
A
#
# COMPACT_ATOMS: atom_id res chain seq x y z
N MET A 1 70.49 -14.88 8.83
CA MET A 1 69.64 -15.58 7.89
C MET A 1 68.37 -15.95 8.66
N THR A 2 67.37 -15.10 8.61
CA THR A 2 66.04 -15.28 9.31
C THR A 2 65.04 -15.76 8.30
N HIS A 3 64.64 -17.03 8.43
CA HIS A 3 63.55 -17.62 7.64
C HIS A 3 62.21 -17.00 8.11
N VAL A 4 61.60 -16.20 7.28
CA VAL A 4 60.21 -15.76 7.43
C VAL A 4 59.31 -16.90 6.93
N ASN A 5 58.54 -17.47 7.84
CA ASN A 5 57.58 -18.53 7.56
C ASN A 5 56.35 -17.94 6.87
N ALA A 6 56.20 -18.19 5.57
CA ALA A 6 55.16 -17.65 4.69
C ALA A 6 53.82 -18.47 4.70
N THR A 7 53.58 -19.25 5.76
CA THR A 7 52.43 -20.20 5.78
C THR A 7 51.31 -19.82 6.74
N ASP A 8 51.34 -18.64 7.39
CA ASP A 8 50.36 -18.30 8.45
C ASP A 8 49.18 -17.42 7.98
N ASP A 9 49.09 -17.09 6.66
CA ASP A 9 48.04 -16.19 6.15
C ASP A 9 46.85 -16.91 5.43
N LEU A 10 46.79 -18.24 5.49
CA LEU A 10 45.76 -19.01 4.79
C LEU A 10 44.58 -19.48 5.66
N THR A 11 44.54 -19.14 6.95
CA THR A 11 43.52 -19.58 7.88
C THR A 11 42.58 -18.47 8.40
N ARG A 12 42.53 -17.30 7.75
CA ARG A 12 41.45 -16.34 8.05
C ARG A 12 40.15 -16.86 7.44
N PRO A 13 39.13 -17.10 8.27
CA PRO A 13 37.84 -17.53 7.74
C PRO A 13 37.27 -16.38 6.88
N ARG A 14 37.34 -16.55 5.57
CA ARG A 14 36.73 -15.67 4.56
C ARG A 14 35.19 -15.56 4.73
N ASP A 15 34.62 -16.54 5.39
CA ASP A 15 33.18 -16.71 5.54
C ASP A 15 32.53 -15.69 6.50
N ALA A 16 33.32 -15.12 7.44
CA ALA A 16 32.77 -14.13 8.38
C ALA A 16 32.66 -12.71 7.80
N ALA A 17 33.41 -12.38 6.76
CA ALA A 17 33.39 -11.06 6.13
C ALA A 17 32.31 -10.93 5.05
N GLU A 18 31.89 -12.05 4.45
CA GLU A 18 30.83 -12.06 3.41
C GLU A 18 29.40 -12.15 3.98
N ALA A 19 29.21 -12.61 5.22
CA ALA A 19 27.88 -12.78 5.81
C ALA A 19 27.24 -11.45 6.30
N GLN A 20 28.03 -10.44 6.60
CA GLN A 20 27.51 -9.16 7.14
C GLN A 20 26.80 -8.24 6.12
N PRO A 21 27.15 -8.18 4.82
CA PRO A 21 26.47 -7.28 3.89
C PRO A 21 25.04 -7.69 3.55
N LEU A 22 24.73 -9.00 3.54
CA LEU A 22 23.42 -9.50 3.13
C LEU A 22 22.31 -9.24 4.15
N ALA A 23 22.63 -9.32 5.45
CA ALA A 23 21.66 -9.04 6.52
C ALA A 23 21.28 -7.55 6.57
N THR A 24 22.26 -6.65 6.45
CA THR A 24 22.03 -5.20 6.43
C THR A 24 21.24 -4.74 5.21
N ILE A 25 21.48 -5.32 4.03
CA ILE A 25 20.71 -5.01 2.81
C ILE A 25 19.26 -5.46 2.95
N SER A 26 19.02 -6.61 3.57
CA SER A 26 17.67 -7.15 3.81
C SER A 26 16.85 -6.26 4.75
N GLU A 27 17.44 -5.80 5.85
CA GLU A 27 16.77 -4.93 6.82
C GLU A 27 16.46 -3.54 6.25
N THR A 28 17.41 -2.93 5.53
CA THR A 28 17.22 -1.61 4.90
C THR A 28 16.11 -1.65 3.86
N ARG A 29 16.00 -2.74 3.08
CA ARG A 29 14.96 -2.92 2.07
C ARG A 29 13.57 -3.08 2.71
N LYS A 30 13.47 -3.80 3.82
CA LYS A 30 12.21 -3.99 4.56
C LYS A 30 11.72 -2.68 5.17
N HIS A 31 12.60 -1.86 5.70
CA HIS A 31 12.28 -0.56 6.30
C HIS A 31 11.77 0.43 5.25
N ASN A 32 12.33 0.46 4.05
CA ASN A 32 11.85 1.31 2.95
C ASN A 32 10.44 0.93 2.50
N SER A 33 10.11 -0.37 2.41
CA SER A 33 8.79 -0.85 2.01
C SER A 33 7.68 -0.40 2.97
N VAL A 34 7.91 -0.48 4.28
CA VAL A 34 6.94 -0.05 5.30
C VAL A 34 6.70 1.46 5.22
N ARG A 35 7.77 2.25 5.08
CA ARG A 35 7.66 3.70 4.96
C ARG A 35 6.92 4.12 3.69
N GLU A 36 7.22 3.50 2.56
CA GLU A 36 6.52 3.75 1.30
C GLU A 36 5.04 3.41 1.39
N GLY A 37 4.71 2.26 1.99
CA GLY A 37 3.33 1.84 2.21
C GLY A 37 2.57 2.77 3.15
N ALA A 38 3.19 3.21 4.23
CA ALA A 38 2.58 4.15 5.16
C ALA A 38 2.28 5.50 4.49
N VAL A 39 3.22 6.03 3.70
CA VAL A 39 3.01 7.29 2.94
C VAL A 39 1.90 7.12 1.92
N LEU A 40 1.86 6.00 1.19
CA LEU A 40 0.78 5.69 0.25
C LEU A 40 -0.57 5.69 0.97
N GLY A 41 -0.68 4.96 2.08
CA GLY A 41 -1.92 4.87 2.86
C GLY A 41 -2.37 6.23 3.40
N LEU A 42 -1.45 7.06 3.90
CA LEU A 42 -1.76 8.41 4.37
C LEU A 42 -2.31 9.32 3.25
N VAL A 43 -1.69 9.29 2.07
CA VAL A 43 -2.14 10.09 0.92
C VAL A 43 -3.52 9.64 0.47
N VAL A 44 -3.73 8.33 0.30
CA VAL A 44 -5.03 7.76 -0.08
C VAL A 44 -6.11 8.12 0.94
N ALA A 45 -5.83 7.94 2.24
CA ALA A 45 -6.75 8.30 3.31
C ALA A 45 -7.14 9.78 3.26
N THR A 46 -6.18 10.65 3.06
CA THR A 46 -6.44 12.10 2.97
C THR A 46 -7.31 12.44 1.77
N CYS A 47 -7.05 11.85 0.61
CA CYS A 47 -7.85 12.11 -0.59
C CYS A 47 -9.30 11.62 -0.43
N ILE A 48 -9.51 10.44 0.15
CA ILE A 48 -10.86 9.93 0.44
C ILE A 48 -11.55 10.81 1.49
N TRP A 49 -10.85 11.21 2.53
CA TRP A 49 -11.38 12.07 3.58
C TRP A 49 -11.86 13.42 3.00
N VAL A 50 -11.03 14.04 2.15
CA VAL A 50 -11.37 15.31 1.47
C VAL A 50 -12.55 15.12 0.52
N TRP A 51 -12.61 14.00 -0.21
CA TRP A 51 -13.75 13.66 -1.06
C TRP A 51 -15.05 13.61 -0.27
N LEU A 52 -15.08 12.86 0.84
CA LEU A 52 -16.27 12.74 1.69
C LEU A 52 -16.71 14.10 2.24
N ALA A 53 -15.76 14.89 2.76
CA ALA A 53 -16.05 16.23 3.26
C ALA A 53 -16.59 17.16 2.18
N ALA A 54 -16.05 17.08 0.96
CA ALA A 54 -16.50 17.89 -0.18
C ALA A 54 -17.93 17.51 -0.60
N ILE A 55 -18.24 16.22 -0.73
CA ILE A 55 -19.58 15.78 -1.10
C ILE A 55 -20.61 16.12 -0.02
N ASP A 56 -20.26 15.95 1.25
CA ASP A 56 -21.13 16.33 2.37
C ASP A 56 -21.42 17.84 2.36
N ALA A 57 -20.41 18.67 2.10
CA ALA A 57 -20.56 20.11 2.00
C ALA A 57 -21.45 20.54 0.82
N VAL A 58 -21.25 19.90 -0.36
CA VAL A 58 -22.07 20.17 -1.55
C VAL A 58 -23.52 19.73 -1.34
N ALA A 59 -23.73 18.63 -0.60
CA ALA A 59 -25.07 18.17 -0.22
C ALA A 59 -25.77 19.06 0.82
N GLY A 60 -25.10 20.06 1.36
CA GLY A 60 -25.64 20.94 2.42
C GLY A 60 -25.65 20.28 3.81
N GLU A 61 -24.98 19.17 3.98
CA GLU A 61 -24.95 18.37 5.21
C GLU A 61 -23.49 18.14 5.67
N PRO A 62 -22.74 19.19 6.06
CA PRO A 62 -21.33 19.09 6.34
C PRO A 62 -21.04 18.05 7.43
N PHE A 63 -20.11 17.14 7.14
CA PHE A 63 -19.66 16.05 8.01
C PHE A 63 -20.73 14.99 8.35
N LEU A 64 -21.83 14.89 7.59
CA LEU A 64 -22.86 13.88 7.84
C LEU A 64 -22.27 12.47 7.75
N THR A 65 -21.50 12.18 6.69
CA THR A 65 -20.87 10.86 6.50
C THR A 65 -20.01 10.46 7.68
N PHE A 66 -19.21 11.38 8.20
CA PHE A 66 -18.33 11.13 9.37
C PHE A 66 -19.16 10.85 10.63
N THR A 67 -20.21 11.60 10.82
CA THR A 67 -21.11 11.44 11.99
C THR A 67 -21.82 10.09 11.96
N VAL A 68 -22.28 9.67 10.79
CA VAL A 68 -22.96 8.39 10.59
C VAL A 68 -22.02 7.19 10.78
N LEU A 69 -20.76 7.32 10.33
CA LEU A 69 -19.76 6.25 10.36
C LEU A 69 -18.96 6.17 11.68
N GLY A 70 -19.42 6.80 12.75
CA GLY A 70 -18.80 6.67 14.07
C GLY A 70 -18.30 7.98 14.69
N GLY A 71 -18.76 9.11 14.15
CA GLY A 71 -18.34 10.46 14.56
C GLY A 71 -17.04 10.88 13.88
N ILE A 72 -16.81 12.20 13.80
CA ILE A 72 -15.68 12.78 13.07
C ILE A 72 -14.34 12.22 13.57
N ALA A 73 -14.12 12.20 14.88
CA ALA A 73 -12.87 11.73 15.45
C ALA A 73 -12.69 10.22 15.29
N GLY A 74 -13.72 9.42 15.62
CA GLY A 74 -13.67 7.96 15.52
C GLY A 74 -13.44 7.50 14.09
N PHE A 75 -14.23 8.02 13.15
CA PHE A 75 -14.06 7.73 11.73
C PHE A 75 -12.66 8.11 11.25
N THR A 76 -12.20 9.34 11.55
CA THR A 76 -10.90 9.81 11.09
C THR A 76 -9.77 8.90 11.56
N VAL A 77 -9.71 8.57 12.85
CA VAL A 77 -8.67 7.71 13.40
C VAL A 77 -8.70 6.33 12.74
N MET A 78 -9.86 5.67 12.71
CA MET A 78 -9.99 4.34 12.10
C MET A 78 -9.69 4.35 10.61
N HIS A 79 -10.15 5.36 9.90
CA HIS A 79 -9.93 5.52 8.46
C HIS A 79 -8.44 5.64 8.13
N TYR A 80 -7.70 6.49 8.83
CA TYR A 80 -6.26 6.63 8.62
C TYR A 80 -5.48 5.37 9.03
N LEU A 81 -5.81 4.74 10.15
CA LEU A 81 -5.17 3.49 10.59
C LEU A 81 -5.34 2.37 9.56
N LEU A 82 -6.58 2.17 9.10
CA LEU A 82 -6.88 1.13 8.11
C LEU A 82 -6.18 1.40 6.77
N ASN A 83 -6.20 2.63 6.28
CA ASN A 83 -5.52 2.96 5.02
C ASN A 83 -3.99 2.85 5.12
N VAL A 84 -3.39 3.18 6.25
CA VAL A 84 -1.95 2.99 6.48
C VAL A 84 -1.61 1.50 6.51
N ALA A 85 -2.37 0.69 7.25
CA ALA A 85 -2.18 -0.77 7.27
C ALA A 85 -2.35 -1.37 5.87
N TYR A 86 -3.35 -0.92 5.14
CA TYR A 86 -3.63 -1.29 3.77
C TYR A 86 -2.47 -0.91 2.82
N GLY A 87 -1.97 0.31 2.88
CA GLY A 87 -0.84 0.75 2.08
C GLY A 87 0.44 -0.04 2.35
N ILE A 88 0.73 -0.39 3.61
CA ILE A 88 1.86 -1.23 3.99
C ILE A 88 1.67 -2.65 3.42
N GLY A 89 0.48 -3.22 3.53
CA GLY A 89 0.13 -4.51 2.96
C GLY A 89 0.34 -4.53 1.44
N LEU A 90 -0.20 -3.54 0.73
CA LEU A 90 -0.07 -3.41 -0.72
C LEU A 90 1.39 -3.33 -1.16
N MET A 91 2.21 -2.49 -0.51
CA MET A 91 3.63 -2.38 -0.85
C MET A 91 4.41 -3.65 -0.53
N SER A 92 4.08 -4.35 0.55
CA SER A 92 4.68 -5.65 0.89
C SER A 92 4.40 -6.70 -0.18
N ILE A 93 3.17 -6.71 -0.70
CA ILE A 93 2.76 -7.60 -1.79
C ILE A 93 3.50 -7.26 -3.08
N ILE A 94 3.56 -5.99 -3.48
CA ILE A 94 4.27 -5.54 -4.68
C ILE A 94 5.76 -5.94 -4.62
N HIS A 95 6.40 -5.82 -3.46
CA HIS A 95 7.80 -6.21 -3.31
C HIS A 95 8.00 -7.74 -3.36
N THR A 96 7.05 -8.51 -2.85
CA THR A 96 7.10 -9.98 -2.91
C THR A 96 6.79 -10.50 -4.31
N ALA A 97 5.85 -9.86 -4.99
CA ALA A 97 5.34 -10.26 -6.30
C ALA A 97 6.35 -10.01 -7.45
N ARG A 98 7.43 -9.23 -7.23
CA ARG A 98 8.56 -9.15 -8.17
C ARG A 98 9.21 -10.51 -8.45
N ARG A 99 8.98 -11.52 -7.59
CA ARG A 99 9.48 -12.89 -7.77
C ARG A 99 8.50 -13.81 -8.50
N THR A 100 7.21 -13.44 -8.55
CA THR A 100 6.14 -14.21 -9.20
C THR A 100 5.13 -13.24 -9.83
N PRO A 101 5.35 -12.82 -11.10
CA PRO A 101 4.52 -11.79 -11.76
C PRO A 101 3.02 -12.12 -11.79
N SER A 102 2.67 -13.41 -11.96
CA SER A 102 1.27 -13.86 -11.96
C SER A 102 0.53 -13.62 -10.64
N ALA A 103 1.24 -13.64 -9.51
CA ALA A 103 0.65 -13.38 -8.19
C ALA A 103 0.22 -11.90 -8.03
N ILE A 104 0.85 -10.95 -8.76
CA ILE A 104 0.50 -9.52 -8.72
C ILE A 104 -0.95 -9.30 -9.12
N PHE A 105 -1.37 -9.93 -10.23
CA PHE A 105 -2.72 -9.78 -10.76
C PHE A 105 -3.76 -10.37 -9.80
N GLY A 106 -3.51 -11.58 -9.26
CA GLY A 106 -4.43 -12.23 -8.34
C GLY A 106 -4.60 -11.47 -7.03
N VAL A 107 -3.51 -11.00 -6.45
CA VAL A 107 -3.54 -10.26 -5.19
C VAL A 107 -4.07 -8.84 -5.40
N GLY A 108 -3.66 -8.14 -6.46
CA GLY A 108 -4.19 -6.81 -6.78
C GLY A 108 -5.69 -6.84 -7.05
N PHE A 109 -6.17 -7.85 -7.79
CA PHE A 109 -7.59 -8.06 -8.04
C PHE A 109 -8.35 -8.41 -6.76
N GLY A 110 -7.84 -9.34 -5.93
CA GLY A 110 -8.46 -9.69 -4.66
C GLY A 110 -8.56 -8.51 -3.71
N PHE A 111 -7.56 -7.66 -3.71
CA PHE A 111 -7.52 -6.45 -2.93
C PHE A 111 -8.58 -5.42 -3.39
N LEU A 112 -8.69 -5.21 -4.70
CA LEU A 112 -9.72 -4.36 -5.29
C LEU A 112 -11.12 -4.88 -4.96
N MET A 113 -11.34 -6.20 -5.04
CA MET A 113 -12.61 -6.83 -4.69
C MET A 113 -12.96 -6.65 -3.21
N LEU A 114 -11.99 -6.73 -2.32
CA LEU A 114 -12.19 -6.50 -0.89
C LEU A 114 -12.61 -5.05 -0.61
N GLU A 115 -11.98 -4.08 -1.26
CA GLU A 115 -12.31 -2.65 -1.17
C GLU A 115 -13.75 -2.39 -1.64
N PHE A 116 -14.11 -2.93 -2.81
CA PHE A 116 -15.45 -2.84 -3.34
C PHE A 116 -16.50 -3.50 -2.44
N ALA A 117 -16.20 -4.70 -1.92
CA ALA A 117 -17.10 -5.38 -1.01
C ALA A 117 -17.32 -4.57 0.28
N PHE A 118 -16.25 -3.99 0.83
CA PHE A 118 -16.34 -3.13 2.00
C PHE A 118 -17.17 -1.88 1.74
N ALA A 119 -16.94 -1.19 0.61
CA ALA A 119 -17.72 -0.03 0.21
C ALA A 119 -19.19 -0.38 0.00
N LEU A 120 -19.49 -1.52 -0.64
CA LEU A 120 -20.84 -2.02 -0.88
C LEU A 120 -21.58 -2.30 0.42
N VAL A 121 -20.96 -3.05 1.33
CA VAL A 121 -21.53 -3.39 2.63
C VAL A 121 -21.77 -2.11 3.44
N THR A 122 -20.79 -1.22 3.50
CA THR A 122 -20.93 0.06 4.22
C THR A 122 -22.06 0.91 3.63
N ALA A 123 -22.16 1.01 2.30
CA ALA A 123 -23.23 1.73 1.64
C ALA A 123 -24.62 1.13 1.94
N ALA A 124 -24.72 -0.20 1.90
CA ALA A 124 -26.00 -0.90 2.19
C ALA A 124 -26.48 -0.65 3.63
N PHE A 125 -25.55 -0.72 4.61
CA PHE A 125 -25.92 -0.49 6.02
C PHE A 125 -26.12 0.99 6.37
N SER A 126 -25.52 1.91 5.62
CA SER A 126 -25.59 3.36 5.89
C SER A 126 -26.61 4.09 5.03
N SER A 127 -27.20 3.46 4.00
CA SER A 127 -28.08 4.09 3.03
C SER A 127 -29.28 4.79 3.65
N GLY A 128 -29.88 4.21 4.70
CA GLY A 128 -31.01 4.81 5.42
C GLY A 128 -30.68 6.13 6.14
N ARG A 129 -29.43 6.38 6.45
CA ARG A 129 -28.96 7.59 7.18
C ARG A 129 -28.22 8.57 6.27
N LEU A 130 -27.56 8.09 5.22
CA LEU A 130 -26.82 8.90 4.25
C LEU A 130 -27.65 9.34 3.05
N GLY A 131 -28.91 8.82 2.94
CA GLY A 131 -29.81 9.15 1.86
C GLY A 131 -29.36 8.64 0.48
N GLU A 132 -29.90 9.24 -0.57
CA GLU A 132 -29.66 8.84 -1.97
C GLU A 132 -28.17 9.01 -2.38
N LEU A 133 -27.44 9.91 -1.74
CA LEU A 133 -26.02 10.16 -2.03
C LEU A 133 -25.06 9.16 -1.37
N ALA A 134 -25.57 8.18 -0.60
CA ALA A 134 -24.72 7.19 0.09
C ALA A 134 -23.73 6.52 -0.87
N TRP A 135 -24.19 6.14 -2.05
CA TRP A 135 -23.37 5.50 -3.08
C TRP A 135 -22.30 6.43 -3.63
N VAL A 136 -22.64 7.68 -3.92
CA VAL A 136 -21.68 8.67 -4.43
C VAL A 136 -20.61 8.95 -3.38
N ARG A 137 -21.01 9.05 -2.12
CA ARG A 137 -20.10 9.31 -0.99
C ARG A 137 -19.09 8.17 -0.86
N LEU A 138 -19.56 6.96 -0.67
CA LEU A 138 -18.72 5.81 -0.31
C LEU A 138 -18.02 5.21 -1.53
N PHE A 139 -18.79 4.92 -2.59
CA PHE A 139 -18.22 4.35 -3.82
C PHE A 139 -17.29 5.32 -4.54
N GLY A 140 -17.69 6.59 -4.64
CA GLY A 140 -16.85 7.64 -5.21
C GLY A 140 -15.53 7.79 -4.44
N GLY A 141 -15.59 7.74 -3.11
CA GLY A 141 -14.40 7.73 -2.25
C GLY A 141 -13.46 6.56 -2.55
N SER A 142 -13.99 5.34 -2.69
CA SER A 142 -13.20 4.15 -3.05
C SER A 142 -12.57 4.27 -4.43
N VAL A 143 -13.29 4.80 -5.42
CA VAL A 143 -12.74 5.05 -6.78
C VAL A 143 -11.60 6.08 -6.72
N VAL A 144 -11.78 7.18 -6.01
CA VAL A 144 -10.73 8.19 -5.81
C VAL A 144 -9.50 7.56 -5.16
N GLY A 145 -9.69 6.78 -4.10
CA GLY A 145 -8.61 6.07 -3.42
C GLY A 145 -7.85 5.13 -4.35
N ALA A 146 -8.57 4.32 -5.13
CA ALA A 146 -7.98 3.38 -6.09
C ALA A 146 -7.17 4.10 -7.18
N VAL A 147 -7.70 5.17 -7.76
CA VAL A 147 -7.01 5.97 -8.78
C VAL A 147 -5.71 6.55 -8.24
N ILE A 148 -5.75 7.14 -7.04
CA ILE A 148 -4.57 7.70 -6.38
C ILE A 148 -3.52 6.61 -6.07
N ALA A 149 -3.96 5.46 -5.56
CA ALA A 149 -3.08 4.34 -5.26
C ALA A 149 -2.39 3.83 -6.52
N ILE A 150 -3.14 3.58 -7.61
CA ILE A 150 -2.60 3.15 -8.91
C ILE A 150 -1.61 4.19 -9.43
N PHE A 151 -1.96 5.46 -9.43
CA PHE A 151 -1.10 6.54 -9.91
C PHE A 151 0.22 6.62 -9.13
N MET A 152 0.19 6.53 -7.81
CA MET A 152 1.40 6.56 -6.98
C MET A 152 2.28 5.34 -7.21
N VAL A 153 1.68 4.15 -7.30
CA VAL A 153 2.40 2.89 -7.54
C VAL A 153 3.05 2.90 -8.91
N THR A 154 2.32 3.26 -9.97
CA THR A 154 2.85 3.27 -11.34
C THR A 154 3.94 4.31 -11.55
N ARG A 155 3.86 5.46 -10.88
CA ARG A 155 4.93 6.46 -10.92
C ARG A 155 6.23 6.02 -10.24
N ARG A 156 6.14 5.24 -9.15
CA ARG A 156 7.31 4.80 -8.38
C ARG A 156 7.88 3.46 -8.85
N HIS A 157 7.04 2.63 -9.42
CA HIS A 157 7.41 1.30 -9.90
C HIS A 157 6.92 1.17 -11.36
N PRO A 158 7.82 1.23 -12.35
CA PRO A 158 7.47 1.09 -13.77
C PRO A 158 7.08 -0.38 -14.06
N LEU A 159 5.93 -0.81 -13.52
CA LEU A 159 5.39 -2.17 -13.68
C LEU A 159 5.14 -2.52 -15.14
N LEU A 160 4.78 -1.52 -15.97
CA LEU A 160 4.56 -1.69 -17.40
C LEU A 160 5.84 -2.08 -18.15
N ALA A 161 7.02 -1.59 -17.74
CA ALA A 161 8.29 -1.99 -18.32
C ALA A 161 8.63 -3.46 -18.03
N LEU A 162 8.26 -3.96 -16.85
CA LEU A 162 8.46 -5.37 -16.48
C LEU A 162 7.52 -6.31 -17.24
N LEU A 163 6.31 -5.86 -17.57
CA LEU A 163 5.36 -6.64 -18.37
C LEU A 163 5.81 -6.74 -19.84
N HIS A 164 6.32 -5.66 -20.42
CA HIS A 164 6.87 -5.69 -21.77
C HIS A 164 8.10 -6.60 -21.91
N GLN A 165 8.98 -6.61 -20.91
CA GLN A 165 10.13 -7.52 -20.91
C GLN A 165 9.71 -9.00 -20.82
N ALA A 166 8.66 -9.30 -20.08
CA ALA A 166 8.14 -10.67 -19.97
C ALA A 166 7.42 -11.15 -21.25
N GLU A 167 6.89 -10.23 -22.08
CA GLU A 167 6.31 -10.55 -23.40
C GLU A 167 7.39 -10.81 -24.45
N GLU A 168 8.55 -10.15 -24.36
CA GLU A 168 9.66 -10.35 -25.30
C GLU A 168 10.43 -11.66 -25.09
N GLU A 169 10.31 -12.28 -23.89
CA GLU A 169 10.97 -13.54 -23.56
C GLU A 169 10.12 -14.80 -23.90
N THR A 170 8.91 -14.65 -24.39
CA THR A 170 8.00 -15.76 -24.80
C THR A 170 7.91 -15.89 -26.29
#